data_38971943ec0471ad3eb430fd75b45338
#
_entry.id   38971943ec0471ad3eb430fd75b45338
#
_cell.length_a   1.000
_cell.length_b   1.000
_cell.length_c   1.000
_cell.angle_alpha   90.00
_cell.angle_beta   90.00
_cell.angle_gamma   90.00
#
_symmetry.space_group_name_H-M   'P 1'
#
loop_
_entity.id
_entity.type
_entity.pdbx_description
1 polymer ?
#
loop_
_entity_poly.entity_id
_entity_poly.type
_entity_poly.pdbx_seq_one_letter_code
_entity_poly.pdbx_strand_id
1 'polypeptide(L)'
;MADAPPETSKRAEFFAGEIASAPKAPTSKDTDRTFRLAIRDDDTEEDLFVCMMDHKDFWYNVDNTRIIASREQWEAKNGILDVEDNVEVIEDFLLNNPDYGDKTTEELTNDIKKPLYLRDPIIISEDGVVWNGNRRLAIVRQLLKNEYEQRFERVPVCVLPHMEAHELKALEGRLQVKKTFKIEYGTIDVRLRVRQARNKNPPDTWDQIKLEFGRRWEKKELEKMLVEINYVDTYLNRIGKPKDYKYI
;
A
#
# COMPACT_ATOMS: atom_id res chain seq x y z
N MET A 1 4.83 14.56 21.98
CA MET A 1 5.62 13.94 20.91
C MET A 1 5.86 12.51 21.37
N ALA A 2 5.23 11.53 20.74
CA ALA A 2 5.57 10.14 20.99
C ALA A 2 6.77 9.86 20.05
N ASP A 3 7.91 9.56 20.64
CA ASP A 3 9.08 9.16 19.88
C ASP A 3 8.73 7.95 19.00
N ALA A 4 9.09 8.01 17.73
CA ALA A 4 8.99 6.87 16.82
C ALA A 4 9.75 5.69 17.46
N PRO A 5 9.27 4.45 17.32
CA PRO A 5 9.97 3.31 17.87
C PRO A 5 11.41 3.27 17.33
N PRO A 6 12.40 2.93 18.17
CA PRO A 6 13.85 3.03 17.84
C PRO A 6 14.26 2.25 16.58
N GLU A 7 13.47 1.29 16.15
CA GLU A 7 13.68 0.54 14.91
C GLU A 7 13.41 1.36 13.65
N THR A 8 12.44 2.27 13.68
CA THR A 8 12.11 3.14 12.53
C THR A 8 13.25 4.11 12.21
N SER A 9 13.95 4.62 13.24
CA SER A 9 15.08 5.53 13.04
C SER A 9 16.31 4.84 12.42
N LYS A 10 16.60 3.59 12.82
CA LYS A 10 17.69 2.79 12.23
C LYS A 10 17.41 2.41 10.78
N ARG A 11 16.13 2.15 10.46
CA ARG A 11 15.71 1.89 9.09
C ARG A 11 15.87 3.13 8.22
N ALA A 12 15.46 4.31 8.69
CA ALA A 12 15.61 5.56 7.96
C ALA A 12 17.08 5.90 7.69
N GLU A 13 17.99 5.67 8.66
CA GLU A 13 19.43 5.85 8.47
C GLU A 13 20.02 4.88 7.44
N PHE A 14 19.62 3.60 7.48
CA PHE A 14 20.01 2.60 6.49
C PHE A 14 19.58 3.02 5.09
N PHE A 15 18.31 3.42 4.93
CA PHE A 15 17.79 3.84 3.64
C PHE A 15 18.44 5.12 3.12
N ALA A 16 18.74 6.09 3.97
CA ALA A 16 19.46 7.30 3.54
C ALA A 16 20.82 6.96 2.91
N GLY A 17 21.54 5.98 3.47
CA GLY A 17 22.79 5.47 2.91
C GLY A 17 22.60 4.73 1.58
N GLU A 18 21.60 3.86 1.50
CA GLU A 18 21.29 3.08 0.28
C GLU A 18 20.80 4.00 -0.85
N ILE A 19 19.94 4.98 -0.57
CA ILE A 19 19.45 5.96 -1.55
C ILE A 19 20.62 6.78 -2.10
N ALA A 20 21.54 7.23 -1.24
CA ALA A 20 22.70 8.03 -1.67
C ALA A 20 23.65 7.24 -2.60
N SER A 21 23.72 5.92 -2.44
CA SER A 21 24.57 5.02 -3.23
C SER A 21 23.86 4.33 -4.38
N ALA A 22 22.52 4.39 -4.44
CA ALA A 22 21.72 3.67 -5.41
C ALA A 22 21.98 4.16 -6.84
N PRO A 23 22.20 3.26 -7.80
CA PRO A 23 22.34 3.64 -9.20
C PRO A 23 21.01 4.21 -9.71
N LYS A 24 21.12 5.27 -10.51
CA LYS A 24 19.94 5.86 -11.18
C LYS A 24 19.29 4.87 -12.12
N ALA A 25 17.97 4.92 -12.24
CA ALA A 25 17.24 4.04 -13.12
C ALA A 25 17.60 4.32 -14.60
N PRO A 26 17.80 3.27 -15.44
CA PRO A 26 18.17 3.45 -16.82
C PRO A 26 17.10 4.23 -17.59
N THR A 27 17.53 5.20 -18.37
CA THR A 27 16.69 5.98 -19.29
C THR A 27 17.08 5.71 -20.73
N SER A 28 16.18 5.97 -21.65
CA SER A 28 16.47 5.87 -23.09
C SER A 28 17.35 7.01 -23.59
N LYS A 29 17.71 8.01 -22.78
CA LYS A 29 18.37 9.27 -23.18
C LYS A 29 19.41 9.82 -22.21
N ASP A 30 20.12 9.04 -21.44
CA ASP A 30 21.16 9.49 -20.49
C ASP A 30 20.74 10.64 -19.53
N THR A 31 19.45 10.91 -19.38
CA THR A 31 18.91 11.88 -18.45
C THR A 31 18.40 11.17 -17.19
N ASP A 32 18.54 11.79 -16.05
CA ASP A 32 17.99 11.29 -14.79
C ASP A 32 16.50 11.02 -14.95
N ARG A 33 16.07 9.78 -14.65
CA ARG A 33 14.66 9.43 -14.70
C ARG A 33 13.97 10.07 -13.51
N THR A 34 13.01 10.92 -13.78
CA THR A 34 12.09 11.43 -12.76
C THR A 34 10.71 10.86 -12.93
N PHE A 35 9.97 10.76 -11.84
CA PHE A 35 8.58 10.39 -11.82
C PHE A 35 7.78 11.54 -11.21
N ARG A 36 6.85 12.07 -12.00
CA ARG A 36 6.04 13.20 -11.59
C ARG A 36 4.86 12.74 -10.76
N LEU A 37 4.74 13.29 -9.58
CA LEU A 37 3.75 12.88 -8.60
C LEU A 37 3.18 14.09 -7.85
N ALA A 38 1.85 14.17 -7.73
CA ALA A 38 1.20 15.09 -6.82
C ALA A 38 1.29 14.55 -5.39
N ILE A 39 2.26 15.05 -4.63
CA ILE A 39 2.53 14.61 -3.26
C ILE A 39 1.57 15.29 -2.28
N ARG A 40 1.22 16.55 -2.53
CA ARG A 40 0.38 17.38 -1.66
C ARG A 40 -1.06 17.49 -2.13
N ASP A 41 -1.90 18.04 -1.26
CA ASP A 41 -3.34 18.17 -1.51
C ASP A 41 -3.72 19.24 -2.54
N ASP A 42 -2.81 20.14 -2.85
CA ASP A 42 -2.99 21.22 -3.81
C ASP A 42 -2.83 20.78 -5.27
N ASP A 43 -2.70 19.47 -5.50
CA ASP A 43 -2.41 18.85 -6.80
C ASP A 43 -1.10 19.33 -7.46
N THR A 44 -0.24 20.04 -6.73
CA THR A 44 1.09 20.41 -7.22
C THR A 44 1.92 19.14 -7.42
N GLU A 45 2.36 18.93 -8.66
CA GLU A 45 3.19 17.79 -9.01
C GLU A 45 4.67 18.11 -8.73
N GLU A 46 5.35 17.21 -8.07
CA GLU A 46 6.79 17.24 -7.85
C GLU A 46 7.48 16.17 -8.67
N ASP A 47 8.68 16.48 -9.18
CA ASP A 47 9.52 15.52 -9.90
C ASP A 47 10.40 14.76 -8.89
N LEU A 48 10.06 13.49 -8.65
CA LEU A 48 10.82 12.59 -7.78
C LEU A 48 11.86 11.82 -8.59
N PHE A 49 13.06 11.70 -8.07
CA PHE A 49 14.10 10.87 -8.69
C PHE A 49 13.74 9.39 -8.58
N VAL A 50 14.03 8.65 -9.66
CA VAL A 50 13.88 7.20 -9.70
C VAL A 50 15.25 6.55 -9.60
N CYS A 51 15.49 5.78 -8.55
CA CYS A 51 16.69 4.98 -8.37
C CYS A 51 16.38 3.48 -8.47
N MET A 52 17.42 2.66 -8.65
CA MET A 52 17.30 1.20 -8.67
C MET A 52 17.75 0.65 -7.33
N MET A 53 16.84 -0.03 -6.62
CA MET A 53 17.10 -0.62 -5.30
C MET A 53 16.78 -2.11 -5.29
N ASP A 54 17.41 -2.87 -4.40
CA ASP A 54 17.13 -4.31 -4.23
C ASP A 54 15.69 -4.50 -3.71
N HIS A 55 14.97 -5.45 -4.29
CA HIS A 55 13.59 -5.74 -3.90
C HIS A 55 13.47 -6.22 -2.45
N LYS A 56 14.56 -6.66 -1.82
CA LYS A 56 14.59 -7.15 -0.43
C LYS A 56 14.59 -6.02 0.59
N ASP A 57 14.99 -4.81 0.19
CA ASP A 57 15.15 -3.68 1.08
C ASP A 57 13.82 -2.99 1.45
N PHE A 58 12.67 -3.52 1.00
CA PHE A 58 11.37 -2.89 1.19
C PHE A 58 10.46 -3.71 2.08
N TRP A 59 9.63 -2.99 2.86
CA TRP A 59 8.56 -3.56 3.67
C TRP A 59 7.20 -3.27 3.06
N TYR A 60 6.32 -4.27 3.09
CA TYR A 60 4.93 -4.06 2.72
C TYR A 60 4.23 -3.13 3.70
N ASN A 61 3.38 -2.25 3.19
CA ASN A 61 2.47 -1.49 4.02
C ASN A 61 1.32 -2.41 4.47
N VAL A 62 1.37 -2.89 5.71
CA VAL A 62 0.30 -3.73 6.29
C VAL A 62 -1.00 -2.96 6.55
N ASP A 63 -0.93 -1.63 6.61
CA ASP A 63 -2.10 -0.75 6.70
C ASP A 63 -2.68 -0.41 5.31
N ASN A 64 -2.21 -1.06 4.25
CA ASN A 64 -2.72 -0.88 2.90
C ASN A 64 -4.21 -1.23 2.85
N THR A 65 -5.01 -0.27 2.39
CA THR A 65 -6.47 -0.40 2.34
C THR A 65 -6.94 -1.66 1.62
N ARG A 66 -6.16 -2.17 0.67
CA ARG A 66 -6.52 -3.36 -0.12
C ARG A 66 -6.47 -4.68 0.64
N ILE A 67 -5.74 -4.76 1.73
CA ILE A 67 -5.58 -6.01 2.50
C ILE A 67 -6.17 -5.95 3.90
N ILE A 68 -6.83 -4.85 4.26
CA ILE A 68 -7.38 -4.64 5.61
C ILE A 68 -8.32 -5.78 6.02
N ALA A 69 -9.25 -6.19 5.15
CA ALA A 69 -10.20 -7.26 5.47
C ALA A 69 -9.49 -8.61 5.69
N SER A 70 -8.55 -8.96 4.81
CA SER A 70 -7.76 -10.19 4.92
C SER A 70 -6.88 -10.18 6.16
N ARG A 71 -6.24 -9.04 6.45
CA ARG A 71 -5.45 -8.84 7.67
C ARG A 71 -6.29 -9.02 8.93
N GLU A 72 -7.42 -8.33 9.07
CA GLU A 72 -8.28 -8.44 10.26
C GLU A 72 -8.80 -9.87 10.46
N GLN A 73 -9.17 -10.55 9.37
CA GLN A 73 -9.59 -11.95 9.43
C GLN A 73 -8.47 -12.87 9.91
N TRP A 74 -7.24 -12.64 9.44
CA TRP A 74 -6.07 -13.43 9.83
C TRP A 74 -5.68 -13.16 11.29
N GLU A 75 -5.60 -11.89 11.68
CA GLU A 75 -5.24 -11.45 13.04
C GLU A 75 -6.22 -11.94 14.09
N ALA A 76 -7.50 -12.07 13.76
CA ALA A 76 -8.51 -12.63 14.66
C ALA A 76 -8.24 -14.11 15.06
N LYS A 77 -7.41 -14.82 14.29
CA LYS A 77 -7.08 -16.24 14.52
C LYS A 77 -5.65 -16.46 14.99
N ASN A 78 -4.72 -15.61 14.56
CA ASN A 78 -3.29 -15.84 14.68
C ASN A 78 -2.56 -14.79 15.54
N GLY A 79 -3.20 -13.69 15.91
CA GLY A 79 -2.58 -12.57 16.60
C GLY A 79 -2.11 -11.48 15.63
N ILE A 80 -1.28 -10.56 16.10
CA ILE A 80 -0.82 -9.40 15.31
C ILE A 80 0.00 -9.87 14.11
N LEU A 81 -0.29 -9.31 12.93
CA LEU A 81 0.47 -9.57 11.71
C LEU A 81 1.77 -8.75 11.70
N ASP A 82 2.88 -9.42 11.93
CA ASP A 82 4.21 -8.84 11.77
C ASP A 82 4.65 -8.85 10.30
N VAL A 83 5.21 -7.74 9.81
CA VAL A 83 5.57 -7.60 8.41
C VAL A 83 6.80 -8.42 8.02
N GLU A 84 7.74 -8.63 8.96
CA GLU A 84 8.98 -9.36 8.69
C GLU A 84 8.74 -10.87 8.77
N ASP A 85 7.97 -11.31 9.76
CA ASP A 85 7.71 -12.74 9.99
C ASP A 85 6.66 -13.32 9.04
N ASN A 86 5.77 -12.47 8.48
CA ASN A 86 4.61 -12.92 7.72
C ASN A 86 4.58 -12.44 6.26
N VAL A 87 5.75 -12.26 5.64
CA VAL A 87 5.87 -11.79 4.25
C VAL A 87 5.02 -12.60 3.28
N GLU A 88 5.05 -13.92 3.36
CA GLU A 88 4.29 -14.81 2.45
C GLU A 88 2.78 -14.67 2.62
N VAL A 89 2.31 -14.44 3.84
CA VAL A 89 0.89 -14.18 4.14
C VAL A 89 0.44 -12.86 3.53
N ILE A 90 1.27 -11.83 3.65
CA ILE A 90 0.98 -10.51 3.06
C ILE A 90 0.97 -10.59 1.53
N GLU A 91 1.90 -11.32 0.94
CA GLU A 91 1.94 -11.57 -0.50
C GLU A 91 0.68 -12.30 -0.99
N ASP A 92 0.21 -13.30 -0.24
CA ASP A 92 -1.05 -13.99 -0.53
C ASP A 92 -2.24 -13.02 -0.51
N PHE A 93 -2.33 -12.15 0.50
CA PHE A 93 -3.39 -11.13 0.56
C PHE A 93 -3.34 -10.16 -0.62
N LEU A 94 -2.14 -9.80 -1.09
CA LEU A 94 -1.96 -8.86 -2.19
C LEU A 94 -2.25 -9.49 -3.56
N LEU A 95 -2.00 -10.77 -3.74
CA LEU A 95 -2.10 -11.46 -5.02
C LEU A 95 -3.41 -12.21 -5.20
N ASN A 96 -3.93 -12.82 -4.13
CA ASN A 96 -5.08 -13.71 -4.15
C ASN A 96 -6.33 -13.12 -3.48
N ASN A 97 -6.39 -11.79 -3.36
CA ASN A 97 -7.58 -11.12 -2.82
C ASN A 97 -8.77 -11.34 -3.78
N PRO A 98 -9.87 -11.96 -3.32
CA PRO A 98 -11.03 -12.27 -4.15
C PRO A 98 -11.69 -11.02 -4.77
N ASP A 99 -11.56 -9.85 -4.12
CA ASP A 99 -12.12 -8.60 -4.61
C ASP A 99 -11.46 -8.10 -5.90
N TYR A 100 -10.25 -8.58 -6.23
CA TYR A 100 -9.52 -8.18 -7.44
C TYR A 100 -9.63 -9.18 -8.59
N GLY A 101 -10.09 -10.40 -8.31
CA GLY A 101 -10.19 -11.49 -9.26
C GLY A 101 -8.83 -11.95 -9.82
N ASP A 102 -8.73 -13.21 -10.18
CA ASP A 102 -7.49 -13.82 -10.72
C ASP A 102 -7.00 -13.11 -11.99
N LYS A 103 -7.93 -12.66 -12.84
CA LYS A 103 -7.61 -11.97 -14.10
C LYS A 103 -6.78 -10.70 -13.89
N THR A 104 -7.10 -9.89 -12.87
CA THR A 104 -6.38 -8.62 -12.64
C THR A 104 -4.96 -8.84 -12.15
N THR A 105 -4.67 -9.92 -11.43
CA THR A 105 -3.31 -10.29 -11.01
C THR A 105 -2.53 -10.84 -12.19
N GLU A 106 -3.13 -11.70 -13.00
CA GLU A 106 -2.54 -12.24 -14.24
C GLU A 106 -2.23 -11.13 -15.25
N GLU A 107 -3.18 -10.22 -15.49
CA GLU A 107 -2.98 -9.08 -16.39
C GLU A 107 -1.82 -8.19 -15.93
N LEU A 108 -1.76 -7.88 -14.64
CA LEU A 108 -0.68 -7.09 -14.05
C LEU A 108 0.66 -7.82 -14.15
N THR A 109 0.70 -9.12 -13.91
CA THR A 109 1.90 -9.97 -14.07
C THR A 109 2.39 -9.94 -15.53
N ASN A 110 1.49 -10.10 -16.49
CA ASN A 110 1.82 -10.02 -17.89
C ASN A 110 2.34 -8.63 -18.29
N ASP A 111 1.77 -7.56 -17.73
CA ASP A 111 2.25 -6.20 -17.97
C ASP A 111 3.64 -5.94 -17.36
N ILE A 112 3.95 -6.55 -16.22
CA ILE A 112 5.28 -6.47 -15.59
C ILE A 112 6.32 -7.26 -16.41
N LYS A 113 5.95 -8.40 -16.98
CA LYS A 113 6.86 -9.26 -17.78
C LYS A 113 7.24 -8.65 -19.13
N LYS A 114 6.37 -7.82 -19.74
CA LYS A 114 6.61 -7.26 -21.10
C LYS A 114 7.83 -6.36 -21.20
N PRO A 115 8.04 -5.35 -20.34
CA PRO A 115 9.20 -4.47 -20.41
C PRO A 115 10.42 -5.10 -19.75
N LEU A 116 11.61 -4.54 -20.03
CA LEU A 116 12.86 -4.96 -19.37
C LEU A 116 12.89 -4.61 -17.87
N TYR A 117 12.09 -3.66 -17.43
CA TYR A 117 11.96 -3.20 -16.04
C TYR A 117 10.55 -2.66 -15.78
N LEU A 118 10.20 -2.47 -14.51
CA LEU A 118 8.92 -1.86 -14.13
C LEU A 118 8.77 -0.47 -14.73
N ARG A 119 7.65 -0.22 -15.44
CA ARG A 119 7.36 1.08 -16.04
C ARG A 119 7.11 2.15 -14.99
N ASP A 120 6.27 1.83 -14.03
CA ASP A 120 5.95 2.70 -12.91
C ASP A 120 6.81 2.32 -11.71
N PRO A 121 7.54 3.25 -11.10
CA PRO A 121 8.36 2.97 -9.93
C PRO A 121 7.49 2.55 -8.74
N ILE A 122 8.09 1.81 -7.82
CA ILE A 122 7.53 1.58 -6.49
C ILE A 122 7.73 2.86 -5.69
N ILE A 123 6.72 3.30 -4.96
CA ILE A 123 6.80 4.52 -4.14
C ILE A 123 6.93 4.11 -2.67
N ILE A 124 8.01 4.54 -2.04
CA ILE A 124 8.33 4.23 -0.65
C ILE A 124 8.50 5.50 0.18
N SER A 125 8.26 5.39 1.48
CA SER A 125 8.71 6.40 2.45
C SER A 125 10.21 6.26 2.75
N GLU A 126 10.76 7.23 3.44
CA GLU A 126 12.18 7.25 3.81
C GLU A 126 12.65 6.08 4.68
N ASP A 127 11.73 5.37 5.32
CA ASP A 127 11.95 4.16 6.11
C ASP A 127 11.73 2.86 5.32
N GLY A 128 11.53 2.94 4.00
CA GLY A 128 11.39 1.81 3.10
C GLY A 128 10.03 1.13 3.07
N VAL A 129 9.02 1.71 3.70
CA VAL A 129 7.64 1.18 3.61
C VAL A 129 7.02 1.53 2.26
N VAL A 130 6.43 0.54 1.61
CA VAL A 130 5.82 0.70 0.28
C VAL A 130 4.43 1.31 0.37
N TRP A 131 4.28 2.57 -0.04
CA TRP A 131 3.00 3.27 -0.09
C TRP A 131 2.25 3.09 -1.42
N ASN A 132 2.97 2.86 -2.52
CA ASN A 132 2.36 2.46 -3.78
C ASN A 132 3.21 1.43 -4.50
N GLY A 133 2.58 0.35 -4.97
CA GLY A 133 3.26 -0.72 -5.68
C GLY A 133 3.40 -2.02 -4.88
N ASN A 134 2.73 -2.17 -3.73
CA ASN A 134 2.75 -3.41 -2.94
C ASN A 134 2.46 -4.66 -3.81
N ARG A 135 1.39 -4.67 -4.63
CA ARG A 135 1.11 -5.79 -5.55
C ARG A 135 2.21 -6.00 -6.59
N ARG A 136 2.80 -4.92 -7.13
CA ARG A 136 3.91 -5.02 -8.09
C ARG A 136 5.13 -5.65 -7.44
N LEU A 137 5.45 -5.25 -6.20
CA LEU A 137 6.54 -5.84 -5.43
C LEU A 137 6.28 -7.33 -5.16
N ALA A 138 5.06 -7.71 -4.77
CA ALA A 138 4.70 -9.10 -4.54
C ALA A 138 4.83 -9.95 -5.82
N ILE A 139 4.38 -9.44 -6.97
CA ILE A 139 4.57 -10.10 -8.27
C ILE A 139 6.05 -10.24 -8.61
N VAL A 140 6.84 -9.19 -8.43
CA VAL A 140 8.29 -9.23 -8.69
C VAL A 140 8.97 -10.30 -7.84
N ARG A 141 8.68 -10.36 -6.55
CA ARG A 141 9.22 -11.38 -5.64
C ARG A 141 8.81 -12.79 -6.07
N GLN A 142 7.57 -12.96 -6.49
CA GLN A 142 7.08 -14.24 -7.01
C GLN A 142 7.77 -14.64 -8.31
N LEU A 143 7.98 -13.70 -9.23
CA LEU A 143 8.72 -13.96 -10.48
C LEU A 143 10.18 -14.35 -10.23
N LEU A 144 10.83 -13.69 -9.29
CA LEU A 144 12.19 -14.05 -8.86
C LEU A 144 12.26 -15.44 -8.24
N LYS A 145 11.29 -15.78 -7.37
CA LYS A 145 11.23 -17.08 -6.68
C LYS A 145 10.91 -18.23 -7.62
N ASN A 146 9.96 -18.04 -8.54
CA ASN A 146 9.39 -19.13 -9.36
C ASN A 146 9.99 -19.21 -10.76
N GLU A 147 10.36 -18.11 -11.37
CA GLU A 147 10.78 -18.03 -12.76
C GLU A 147 12.24 -17.59 -12.93
N TYR A 148 12.96 -17.33 -11.84
CA TYR A 148 14.36 -16.88 -11.85
C TYR A 148 14.59 -15.63 -12.73
N GLU A 149 13.64 -14.71 -12.74
CA GLU A 149 13.70 -13.48 -13.54
C GLU A 149 14.66 -12.44 -12.90
N GLN A 150 15.96 -12.73 -12.93
CA GLN A 150 17.03 -11.93 -12.29
C GLN A 150 17.01 -10.44 -12.63
N ARG A 151 16.43 -10.05 -13.77
CA ARG A 151 16.26 -8.63 -14.12
C ARG A 151 15.43 -7.82 -13.12
N PHE A 152 14.69 -8.47 -12.23
CA PHE A 152 13.89 -7.85 -11.20
C PHE A 152 14.55 -7.86 -9.80
N GLU A 153 15.82 -8.32 -9.67
CA GLU A 153 16.54 -8.20 -8.41
C GLU A 153 16.59 -6.75 -7.93
N ARG A 154 16.74 -5.82 -8.88
CA ARG A 154 16.64 -4.39 -8.61
C ARG A 154 15.44 -3.80 -9.34
N VAL A 155 14.67 -3.01 -8.62
CA VAL A 155 13.43 -2.38 -9.11
C VAL A 155 13.54 -0.86 -9.07
N PRO A 156 12.87 -0.14 -10.00
CA PRO A 156 12.82 1.31 -9.95
C PRO A 156 11.95 1.78 -8.78
N VAL A 157 12.48 2.70 -8.01
CA VAL A 157 11.88 3.21 -6.78
C VAL A 157 11.91 4.73 -6.76
N CYS A 158 10.83 5.34 -6.29
CA CYS A 158 10.77 6.74 -5.87
C CYS A 158 10.69 6.79 -4.36
N VAL A 159 11.59 7.55 -3.74
CA VAL A 159 11.55 7.82 -2.31
C VAL A 159 10.79 9.12 -2.09
N LEU A 160 9.78 9.06 -1.23
CA LEU A 160 9.02 10.24 -0.81
C LEU A 160 9.90 11.11 0.11
N PRO A 161 9.74 12.44 0.06
CA PRO A 161 10.29 13.30 1.09
C PRO A 161 9.68 12.95 2.44
N HIS A 162 10.28 13.46 3.52
CA HIS A 162 9.70 13.30 4.85
C HIS A 162 8.24 13.77 4.89
N MET A 163 7.36 12.88 5.30
CA MET A 163 5.92 13.13 5.41
C MET A 163 5.39 12.52 6.70
N GLU A 164 4.44 13.22 7.31
CA GLU A 164 3.74 12.69 8.47
C GLU A 164 2.83 11.51 8.10
N ALA A 165 2.57 10.63 9.05
CA ALA A 165 1.78 9.41 8.82
C ALA A 165 0.39 9.68 8.21
N HIS A 166 -0.24 10.79 8.55
CA HIS A 166 -1.54 11.18 7.98
C HIS A 166 -1.43 11.66 6.53
N GLU A 167 -0.34 12.32 6.15
CA GLU A 167 -0.05 12.77 4.78
C GLU A 167 0.23 11.57 3.86
N LEU A 168 1.03 10.61 4.34
CA LEU A 168 1.31 9.36 3.63
C LEU A 168 0.03 8.58 3.35
N LYS A 169 -0.89 8.51 4.31
CA LYS A 169 -2.20 7.85 4.13
C LYS A 169 -3.09 8.58 3.14
N ALA A 170 -3.12 9.91 3.19
CA ALA A 170 -3.84 10.72 2.22
C ALA A 170 -3.26 10.54 0.81
N LEU A 171 -1.93 10.50 0.67
CA LEU A 171 -1.25 10.21 -0.59
C LEU A 171 -1.61 8.82 -1.12
N GLU A 172 -1.57 7.78 -0.28
CA GLU A 172 -1.98 6.42 -0.67
C GLU A 172 -3.41 6.42 -1.24
N GLY A 173 -4.34 7.05 -0.54
CA GLY A 173 -5.73 7.18 -0.98
C GLY A 173 -5.83 7.85 -2.35
N ARG A 174 -5.14 8.98 -2.56
CA ARG A 174 -5.12 9.69 -3.86
C ARG A 174 -4.53 8.84 -4.98
N LEU A 175 -3.42 8.15 -4.72
CA LEU A 175 -2.77 7.28 -5.71
C LEU A 175 -3.65 6.09 -6.10
N GLN A 176 -4.39 5.57 -5.16
CA GLN A 176 -5.33 4.48 -5.44
C GLN A 176 -6.54 4.98 -6.23
N VAL A 177 -7.10 6.13 -5.91
CA VAL A 177 -8.22 6.74 -6.64
C VAL A 177 -7.82 7.12 -8.07
N LYS A 178 -6.67 7.77 -8.29
CA LYS A 178 -6.18 8.15 -9.64
C LYS A 178 -5.96 6.92 -10.55
N LYS A 179 -5.51 5.79 -10.01
CA LYS A 179 -5.33 4.54 -10.78
C LYS A 179 -6.62 3.73 -10.94
N THR A 180 -7.62 3.99 -10.14
CA THR A 180 -8.82 3.15 -9.99
C THR A 180 -10.00 3.60 -10.86
N PHE A 181 -9.79 4.24 -11.99
CA PHE A 181 -10.86 4.28 -12.99
C PHE A 181 -11.28 2.87 -13.48
N LYS A 182 -10.63 1.80 -13.02
CA LYS A 182 -10.92 0.42 -13.42
C LYS A 182 -11.15 -0.61 -12.30
N ILE A 183 -10.86 -0.31 -11.03
CA ILE A 183 -11.09 -1.28 -9.94
C ILE A 183 -11.63 -0.52 -8.73
N GLU A 184 -12.90 -0.72 -8.42
CA GLU A 184 -13.51 -0.18 -7.21
C GLU A 184 -12.84 -0.81 -5.98
N TYR A 185 -12.65 -0.01 -4.92
CA TYR A 185 -12.34 -0.56 -3.60
C TYR A 185 -13.39 -1.60 -3.25
N GLY A 186 -13.01 -2.73 -2.73
CA GLY A 186 -13.94 -3.65 -2.10
C GLY A 186 -14.80 -2.88 -1.09
N THR A 187 -16.10 -3.04 -1.19
CA THR A 187 -17.07 -2.28 -0.36
C THR A 187 -16.78 -2.42 1.13
N ILE A 188 -16.22 -3.54 1.53
CA ILE A 188 -15.85 -3.84 2.93
C ILE A 188 -14.56 -3.11 3.33
N ASP A 189 -13.52 -3.12 2.49
CA ASP A 189 -12.22 -2.50 2.82
C ASP A 189 -12.32 -1.01 3.12
N VAL A 190 -13.12 -0.27 2.34
CA VAL A 190 -13.40 1.15 2.61
C VAL A 190 -14.04 1.35 3.99
N ARG A 191 -15.04 0.53 4.32
CA ARG A 191 -15.74 0.60 5.62
C ARG A 191 -14.81 0.26 6.78
N LEU A 192 -13.98 -0.75 6.62
CA LEU A 192 -12.97 -1.13 7.60
C LEU A 192 -11.96 0.00 7.81
N ARG A 193 -11.53 0.64 6.74
CA ARG A 193 -10.61 1.77 6.81
C ARG A 193 -11.20 2.98 7.55
N VAL A 194 -12.46 3.34 7.27
CA VAL A 194 -13.18 4.39 8.00
C VAL A 194 -13.25 4.04 9.50
N ARG A 195 -13.56 2.79 9.83
CA ARG A 195 -13.60 2.32 11.22
C ARG A 195 -12.24 2.42 11.91
N GLN A 196 -11.16 1.96 11.24
CA GLN A 196 -9.81 2.05 11.79
C GLN A 196 -9.41 3.50 12.09
N ALA A 197 -9.67 4.41 11.15
CA ALA A 197 -9.38 5.82 11.32
C ALA A 197 -10.13 6.43 12.53
N ARG A 198 -11.38 6.03 12.75
CA ARG A 198 -12.19 6.51 13.87
C ARG A 198 -11.87 5.84 15.21
N ASN A 199 -11.26 4.65 15.18
CA ASN A 199 -10.88 3.93 16.40
C ASN A 199 -9.46 4.26 16.90
N LYS A 200 -8.72 5.13 16.23
CA LYS A 200 -7.41 5.63 16.71
C LYS A 200 -7.56 6.43 18.01
N ASN A 201 -6.45 6.64 18.67
CA ASN A 201 -6.37 7.51 19.85
C ASN A 201 -5.22 8.54 19.67
N PRO A 202 -5.53 9.82 19.36
CA PRO A 202 -6.85 10.39 19.08
C PRO A 202 -7.44 9.91 17.73
N PRO A 203 -8.78 9.88 17.60
CA PRO A 203 -9.42 9.49 16.32
C PRO A 203 -9.16 10.53 15.23
N ASP A 204 -8.94 10.06 14.00
CA ASP A 204 -8.83 10.94 12.85
C ASP A 204 -10.11 11.78 12.67
N THR A 205 -9.96 13.03 12.29
CA THR A 205 -11.11 13.90 11.98
C THR A 205 -11.80 13.45 10.70
N TRP A 206 -13.07 13.82 10.53
CA TRP A 206 -13.79 13.50 9.29
C TRP A 206 -13.14 14.13 8.06
N ASP A 207 -12.54 15.30 8.20
CA ASP A 207 -11.85 15.97 7.09
C ASP A 207 -10.56 15.23 6.71
N GLN A 208 -9.82 14.70 7.67
CA GLN A 208 -8.66 13.82 7.41
C GLN A 208 -9.08 12.55 6.68
N ILE A 209 -10.19 11.92 7.11
CA ILE A 209 -10.72 10.72 6.45
C ILE A 209 -11.21 11.05 5.03
N LYS A 210 -11.93 12.17 4.84
CA LYS A 210 -12.35 12.64 3.51
C LYS A 210 -11.14 12.83 2.58
N LEU A 211 -10.07 13.41 3.11
CA LEU A 211 -8.85 13.66 2.37
C LEU A 211 -8.19 12.36 1.91
N GLU A 212 -8.09 11.36 2.80
CA GLU A 212 -7.55 10.04 2.50
C GLU A 212 -8.25 9.37 1.31
N PHE A 213 -9.54 9.59 1.14
CA PHE A 213 -10.32 9.06 0.02
C PHE A 213 -10.51 10.05 -1.15
N GLY A 214 -9.64 11.06 -1.26
CA GLY A 214 -9.70 12.04 -2.35
C GLY A 214 -11.00 12.87 -2.37
N ARG A 215 -11.59 13.10 -1.20
CA ARG A 215 -12.87 13.83 -1.00
C ARG A 215 -14.06 13.22 -1.76
N ARG A 216 -13.99 11.92 -2.11
CA ARG A 216 -15.04 11.21 -2.85
C ARG A 216 -16.37 11.11 -2.09
N TRP A 217 -16.32 11.03 -0.76
CA TRP A 217 -17.48 10.87 0.10
C TRP A 217 -17.65 12.01 1.07
N GLU A 218 -18.90 12.40 1.28
CA GLU A 218 -19.24 13.37 2.31
C GLU A 218 -19.25 12.73 3.70
N LYS A 219 -19.12 13.56 4.74
CA LYS A 219 -19.11 13.11 6.15
C LYS A 219 -20.26 12.16 6.46
N LYS A 220 -21.47 12.48 6.02
CA LYS A 220 -22.68 11.66 6.26
C LYS A 220 -22.58 10.27 5.65
N GLU A 221 -21.93 10.13 4.50
CA GLU A 221 -21.72 8.84 3.85
C GLU A 221 -20.68 8.01 4.60
N LEU A 222 -19.60 8.63 5.07
CA LEU A 222 -18.58 7.98 5.90
C LEU A 222 -19.15 7.53 7.24
N GLU A 223 -19.99 8.33 7.89
CA GLU A 223 -20.72 7.95 9.11
C GLU A 223 -21.63 6.73 8.87
N LYS A 224 -22.33 6.71 7.74
CA LYS A 224 -23.15 5.56 7.34
C LYS A 224 -22.30 4.31 7.15
N MET A 225 -21.15 4.41 6.48
CA MET A 225 -20.22 3.28 6.29
C MET A 225 -19.73 2.72 7.63
N LEU A 226 -19.45 3.58 8.62
CA LEU A 226 -19.06 3.15 9.95
C LEU A 226 -20.17 2.36 10.66
N VAL A 227 -21.40 2.78 10.52
CA VAL A 227 -22.56 2.07 11.06
C VAL A 227 -22.75 0.72 10.37
N GLU A 228 -22.65 0.69 9.05
CA GLU A 228 -22.80 -0.53 8.25
C GLU A 228 -21.79 -1.60 8.64
N ILE A 229 -20.50 -1.27 8.77
CA ILE A 229 -19.46 -2.25 9.13
C ILE A 229 -19.66 -2.79 10.55
N ASN A 230 -20.18 -2.00 11.48
CA ASN A 230 -20.48 -2.46 12.82
C ASN A 230 -21.67 -3.45 12.82
N TYR A 231 -22.66 -3.25 11.95
CA TYR A 231 -23.74 -4.24 11.76
C TYR A 231 -23.21 -5.54 11.15
N VAL A 232 -22.34 -5.45 10.15
CA VAL A 232 -21.67 -6.60 9.54
C VAL A 232 -20.93 -7.40 10.59
N ASP A 233 -20.11 -6.76 11.43
CA ASP A 233 -19.41 -7.45 12.52
C ASP A 233 -20.35 -8.13 13.51
N THR A 234 -21.44 -7.45 13.87
CA THR A 234 -22.45 -8.01 14.77
C THR A 234 -23.11 -9.26 14.17
N TYR A 235 -23.43 -9.23 12.89
CA TYR A 235 -23.96 -10.36 12.16
C TYR A 235 -22.98 -11.52 12.10
N LEU A 236 -21.74 -11.27 11.68
CA LEU A 236 -20.69 -12.29 11.58
C LEU A 236 -20.41 -12.96 12.93
N ASN A 237 -20.39 -12.17 14.02
CA ASN A 237 -20.26 -12.72 15.37
C ASN A 237 -21.43 -13.65 15.73
N ARG A 238 -22.68 -13.29 15.38
CA ARG A 238 -23.87 -14.13 15.66
C ARG A 238 -23.85 -15.47 14.94
N ILE A 239 -23.33 -15.51 13.71
CA ILE A 239 -23.24 -16.76 12.94
C ILE A 239 -21.95 -17.55 13.21
N GLY A 240 -21.15 -17.13 14.21
CA GLY A 240 -19.90 -17.79 14.57
C GLY A 240 -18.78 -17.66 13.55
N LYS A 241 -18.81 -16.58 12.75
CA LYS A 241 -17.83 -16.26 11.69
C LYS A 241 -17.19 -14.87 11.92
N PRO A 242 -16.60 -14.58 13.11
CA PRO A 242 -16.06 -13.26 13.41
C PRO A 242 -15.01 -12.86 12.37
N LYS A 243 -15.17 -11.64 11.81
CA LYS A 243 -14.27 -11.06 10.79
C LYS A 243 -14.14 -11.84 9.48
N ASP A 244 -14.98 -12.83 9.25
CA ASP A 244 -14.99 -13.57 8.00
C ASP A 244 -15.89 -12.89 6.96
N TYR A 245 -15.38 -11.79 6.40
CA TYR A 245 -16.13 -10.92 5.48
C TYR A 245 -16.49 -11.56 4.14
N LYS A 246 -15.96 -12.77 3.84
CA LYS A 246 -16.34 -13.55 2.65
C LYS A 246 -17.78 -14.03 2.67
N TYR A 247 -18.47 -13.94 3.83
CA TYR A 247 -19.89 -14.33 3.98
C TYR A 247 -20.85 -13.16 3.76
N ILE A 248 -20.36 -11.99 3.33
CA ILE A 248 -21.14 -10.79 3.04
C ILE A 248 -21.04 -10.44 1.55
#